data_ffdd712f9644ffcc0100426f943954a3
#
_entry.id   ffdd712f9644ffcc0100426f943954a3
#
_cell.length_a   1.000
_cell.length_b   1.000
_cell.length_c   1.000
_cell.angle_alpha   90.00
_cell.angle_beta   90.00
_cell.angle_gamma   90.00
#
_symmetry.space_group_name_H-M   'P 1'
#
loop_
_entity.id
_entity.type
_entity.pdbx_description
1 polymer ?
#
loop_
_entity_poly.entity_id
_entity_poly.type
_entity_poly.pdbx_seq_one_letter_code
_entity_poly.pdbx_strand_id
1 'polypeptide(L)'
;MYKRQQKQRVALAGVLALSPDILVFDEATAMLDPDGRQEVLRTICRLHTQQHKTVVMITHYIEEAIGADRVYLIHDGKMIADGTAREMLTQPELLAAAGLTPPMPVQMYYDLKQAGIVLARCPLTLEELAEELCRSQ
;
A
#
# COMPACT_ATOMS: atom_id res chain seq x y z
N MET A 1 7.95 5.95 -30.84
CA MET A 1 8.74 5.69 -29.60
C MET A 1 7.78 5.40 -28.47
N TYR A 2 7.68 4.16 -28.02
CA TYR A 2 6.77 3.81 -26.90
C TYR A 2 7.24 4.51 -25.63
N LYS A 3 6.32 5.21 -24.94
CA LYS A 3 6.60 5.81 -23.63
C LYS A 3 6.96 4.67 -22.63
N ARG A 4 7.82 4.95 -21.67
CA ARG A 4 8.27 3.95 -20.66
C ARG A 4 7.09 3.21 -19.99
N GLN A 5 6.00 3.93 -19.68
CA GLN A 5 4.75 3.38 -19.15
C GLN A 5 4.13 2.29 -20.02
N GLN A 6 4.11 2.48 -21.35
CA GLN A 6 3.57 1.47 -22.27
C GLN A 6 4.40 0.18 -22.27
N LYS A 7 5.73 0.31 -22.18
CA LYS A 7 6.62 -0.87 -22.05
C LYS A 7 6.34 -1.65 -20.77
N GLN A 8 6.13 -0.96 -19.65
CA GLN A 8 5.83 -1.61 -18.38
C GLN A 8 4.47 -2.32 -18.41
N ARG A 9 3.43 -1.70 -18.99
CA ARG A 9 2.13 -2.35 -19.20
C ARG A 9 2.23 -3.60 -20.10
N VAL A 10 3.02 -3.55 -21.15
CA VAL A 10 3.26 -4.71 -22.03
C VAL A 10 4.00 -5.82 -21.29
N ALA A 11 5.04 -5.49 -20.51
CA ALA A 11 5.76 -6.47 -19.69
C ALA A 11 4.83 -7.14 -18.68
N LEU A 12 4.00 -6.35 -18.00
CA LEU A 12 2.98 -6.86 -17.07
C LEU A 12 2.00 -7.81 -17.77
N ALA A 13 1.47 -7.40 -18.93
CA ALA A 13 0.57 -8.24 -19.73
C ALA A 13 1.22 -9.56 -20.16
N GLY A 14 2.51 -9.53 -20.51
CA GLY A 14 3.27 -10.73 -20.86
C GLY A 14 3.40 -11.71 -19.69
N VAL A 15 3.71 -11.22 -18.49
CA VAL A 15 3.77 -12.06 -17.29
C VAL A 15 2.40 -12.63 -16.93
N LEU A 16 1.35 -11.82 -17.02
CA LEU A 16 -0.02 -12.26 -16.74
C LEU A 16 -0.54 -13.30 -17.72
N ALA A 17 -0.12 -13.24 -18.98
CA ALA A 17 -0.49 -14.22 -20.00
C ALA A 17 0.00 -15.65 -19.67
N LEU A 18 1.06 -15.79 -18.87
CA LEU A 18 1.56 -17.08 -18.39
C LEU A 18 0.69 -17.65 -17.26
N SER A 19 -0.22 -16.85 -16.71
CA SER A 19 -1.13 -17.24 -15.61
C SER A 19 -0.45 -17.93 -14.42
N PRO A 20 0.68 -17.42 -13.89
CA PRO A 20 1.41 -18.04 -12.79
C PRO A 20 0.58 -18.05 -11.50
N ASP A 21 0.89 -18.95 -10.57
CA ASP A 21 0.23 -19.00 -9.26
C ASP A 21 0.81 -18.00 -8.28
N ILE A 22 2.08 -17.64 -8.46
CA ILE A 22 2.81 -16.67 -7.65
C ILE A 22 3.33 -15.55 -8.55
N LEU A 23 3.03 -14.32 -8.19
CA LEU A 23 3.47 -13.10 -8.87
C LEU A 23 4.34 -12.29 -7.92
N VAL A 24 5.53 -11.90 -8.38
CA VAL A 24 6.41 -10.99 -7.64
C VAL A 24 6.55 -9.70 -8.42
N PHE A 25 6.19 -8.60 -7.79
CA PHE A 25 6.29 -7.25 -8.34
C PHE A 25 7.35 -6.48 -7.56
N ASP A 26 8.45 -6.16 -8.21
CA ASP A 26 9.53 -5.35 -7.65
C ASP A 26 9.43 -3.94 -8.23
N GLU A 27 8.99 -2.99 -7.40
CA GLU A 27 8.73 -1.58 -7.75
C GLU A 27 7.96 -1.39 -9.06
N ALA A 28 7.01 -2.27 -9.36
CA ALA A 28 6.31 -2.33 -10.65
C ALA A 28 5.52 -1.06 -10.99
N THR A 29 5.26 -0.19 -10.03
CA THR A 29 4.49 1.06 -10.17
C THR A 29 5.35 2.32 -10.17
N ALA A 30 6.64 2.23 -9.86
CA ALA A 30 7.53 3.38 -9.63
C ALA A 30 7.65 4.33 -10.84
N MET A 31 7.48 3.82 -12.07
CA MET A 31 7.61 4.59 -13.30
C MET A 31 6.26 5.01 -13.91
N LEU A 32 5.15 4.77 -13.20
CA LEU A 32 3.81 5.08 -13.66
C LEU A 32 3.31 6.42 -13.12
N ASP A 33 2.47 7.08 -13.90
CA ASP A 33 1.68 8.19 -13.42
C ASP A 33 0.62 7.70 -12.40
N PRO A 34 -0.02 8.59 -11.64
CA PRO A 34 -0.99 8.19 -10.61
C PRO A 34 -2.12 7.29 -11.14
N ASP A 35 -2.65 7.59 -12.33
CA ASP A 35 -3.73 6.82 -12.94
C ASP A 35 -3.24 5.41 -13.35
N GLY A 36 -2.08 5.33 -13.98
CA GLY A 36 -1.45 4.07 -14.37
C GLY A 36 -1.11 3.20 -13.16
N ARG A 37 -0.65 3.82 -12.06
CA ARG A 37 -0.41 3.13 -10.79
C ARG A 37 -1.68 2.52 -10.25
N GLN A 38 -2.76 3.28 -10.16
CA GLN A 38 -4.04 2.78 -9.69
C GLN A 38 -4.60 1.65 -10.54
N GLU A 39 -4.44 1.72 -11.87
CA GLU A 39 -4.87 0.66 -12.78
C GLU A 39 -4.12 -0.66 -12.52
N VAL A 40 -2.80 -0.59 -12.32
CA VAL A 40 -1.97 -1.77 -11.98
C VAL A 40 -2.39 -2.33 -10.62
N LEU A 41 -2.54 -1.50 -9.59
CA LEU A 41 -2.97 -1.96 -8.27
C LEU A 41 -4.35 -2.62 -8.29
N ARG A 42 -5.33 -2.07 -9.03
CA ARG A 42 -6.64 -2.71 -9.23
C ARG A 42 -6.51 -4.07 -9.91
N THR A 43 -5.60 -4.19 -10.89
CA THR A 43 -5.35 -5.45 -11.58
C THR A 43 -4.74 -6.47 -10.62
N ILE A 44 -3.75 -6.08 -9.82
CA ILE A 44 -3.13 -6.93 -8.80
C ILE A 44 -4.17 -7.39 -7.77
N CYS A 45 -4.97 -6.47 -7.24
CA CYS A 45 -6.04 -6.79 -6.31
C CYS A 45 -7.03 -7.82 -6.90
N ARG A 46 -7.43 -7.65 -8.16
CA ARG A 46 -8.33 -8.58 -8.85
C ARG A 46 -7.70 -9.97 -9.03
N LEU A 47 -6.41 -10.04 -9.37
CA LEU A 47 -5.69 -11.32 -9.49
C LEU A 47 -5.68 -12.08 -8.16
N HIS A 48 -5.42 -11.37 -7.07
CA HIS A 48 -5.45 -11.96 -5.74
C HIS A 48 -6.86 -12.38 -5.33
N THR A 49 -7.84 -11.47 -5.37
CA THR A 49 -9.18 -11.72 -4.82
C THR A 49 -10.05 -12.63 -5.67
N GLN A 50 -9.99 -12.52 -7.01
CA GLN A 50 -10.86 -13.26 -7.92
C GLN A 50 -10.21 -14.52 -8.51
N GLN A 51 -8.89 -14.53 -8.67
CA GLN A 51 -8.15 -15.63 -9.25
C GLN A 51 -7.32 -16.40 -8.22
N HIS A 52 -7.38 -16.00 -6.94
CA HIS A 52 -6.67 -16.65 -5.83
C HIS A 52 -5.15 -16.77 -6.05
N LYS A 53 -4.57 -15.80 -6.77
CA LYS A 53 -3.12 -15.78 -7.00
C LYS A 53 -2.40 -15.26 -5.77
N THR A 54 -1.24 -15.82 -5.47
CA THR A 54 -0.33 -15.25 -4.47
C THR A 54 0.42 -14.09 -5.07
N VAL A 55 0.36 -12.93 -4.43
CA VAL A 55 1.05 -11.72 -4.87
C VAL A 55 2.03 -11.28 -3.81
N VAL A 56 3.29 -11.12 -4.20
CA VAL A 56 4.34 -10.47 -3.41
C VAL A 56 4.68 -9.15 -4.08
N MET A 57 4.54 -8.06 -3.33
CA MET A 57 4.83 -6.72 -3.84
C MET A 57 5.92 -6.06 -3.02
N ILE A 58 6.98 -5.62 -3.68
CA ILE A 58 8.08 -4.86 -3.10
C ILE A 58 7.89 -3.40 -3.53
N THR A 59 7.71 -2.52 -2.57
CA THR A 59 7.44 -1.10 -2.82
C THR A 59 7.92 -0.24 -1.65
N HIS A 60 8.23 1.02 -1.93
CA HIS A 60 8.44 2.07 -0.95
C HIS A 60 7.23 3.03 -0.85
N TYR A 61 6.18 2.80 -1.65
CA TYR A 61 4.93 3.55 -1.58
C TYR A 61 4.01 2.90 -0.56
N ILE A 62 3.89 3.53 0.60
CA ILE A 62 3.17 2.98 1.76
C ILE A 62 1.68 2.73 1.44
N GLU A 63 1.09 3.54 0.57
CA GLU A 63 -0.31 3.43 0.17
C GLU A 63 -0.60 2.11 -0.57
N GLU A 64 0.39 1.54 -1.23
CA GLU A 64 0.26 0.28 -1.96
C GLU A 64 0.14 -0.92 -1.02
N ALA A 65 0.64 -0.78 0.21
CA ALA A 65 0.59 -1.82 1.22
C ALA A 65 -0.73 -1.85 2.00
N ILE A 66 -1.60 -0.83 1.87
CA ILE A 66 -2.87 -0.72 2.62
C ILE A 66 -3.80 -1.91 2.35
N GLY A 67 -3.82 -2.41 1.11
CA GLY A 67 -4.64 -3.55 0.69
C GLY A 67 -3.99 -4.93 0.85
N ALA A 68 -2.81 -5.02 1.45
CA ALA A 68 -2.12 -6.29 1.64
C ALA A 68 -2.64 -7.05 2.87
N ASP A 69 -2.72 -8.38 2.78
CA ASP A 69 -3.05 -9.24 3.92
C ASP A 69 -1.93 -9.20 4.97
N ARG A 70 -0.68 -9.15 4.51
CA ARG A 70 0.51 -9.12 5.36
C ARG A 70 1.56 -8.16 4.81
N VAL A 71 2.16 -7.42 5.70
CA VAL A 71 3.23 -6.44 5.42
C VAL A 71 4.49 -6.86 6.17
N TYR A 72 5.61 -6.84 5.47
CA TYR A 72 6.94 -7.04 6.01
C TYR A 72 7.73 -5.74 5.87
N LEU A 73 8.18 -5.17 6.98
CA LEU A 73 9.03 -3.99 6.99
C LEU A 73 10.49 -4.40 6.99
N ILE A 74 11.21 -3.97 5.95
CA ILE A 74 12.63 -4.29 5.75
C ILE A 74 13.43 -2.99 5.77
N HIS A 75 14.48 -2.94 6.56
CA HIS A 75 15.43 -1.84 6.62
C HIS A 75 16.85 -2.38 6.77
N ASP A 76 17.79 -1.82 6.01
CA ASP A 76 19.21 -2.25 5.98
C ASP A 76 19.38 -3.78 5.82
N GLY A 77 18.58 -4.39 4.93
CA GLY A 77 18.64 -5.82 4.64
C GLY A 77 18.11 -6.72 5.76
N LYS A 78 17.45 -6.16 6.77
CA LYS A 78 16.87 -6.91 7.89
C LYS A 78 15.36 -6.67 7.95
N MET A 79 14.61 -7.72 8.23
CA MET A 79 13.21 -7.62 8.58
C MET A 79 13.09 -7.07 10.00
N ILE A 80 12.48 -5.90 10.16
CA ILE A 80 12.32 -5.24 11.46
C ILE A 80 10.96 -5.49 12.09
N ALA A 81 9.94 -5.75 11.28
CA ALA A 81 8.60 -6.11 11.74
C ALA A 81 7.80 -6.78 10.64
N ASP A 82 6.75 -7.52 11.03
CA ASP A 82 5.75 -8.05 10.13
C ASP A 82 4.38 -8.17 10.82
N GLY A 83 3.31 -8.07 10.05
CA GLY A 83 1.94 -8.13 10.56
C GLY A 83 0.92 -7.78 9.48
N THR A 84 -0.32 -7.55 9.89
CA THR A 84 -1.36 -7.03 8.99
C THR A 84 -1.04 -5.59 8.57
N ALA A 85 -1.59 -5.14 7.44
CA ALA A 85 -1.41 -3.76 7.00
C ALA A 85 -1.78 -2.76 8.10
N ARG A 86 -2.87 -2.99 8.82
CA ARG A 86 -3.30 -2.12 9.92
C ARG A 86 -2.29 -2.08 11.07
N GLU A 87 -1.80 -3.23 11.52
CA GLU A 87 -0.81 -3.29 12.60
C GLU A 87 0.47 -2.57 12.24
N MET A 88 0.92 -2.69 11.00
CA MET A 88 2.19 -2.11 10.57
C MET A 88 2.07 -0.61 10.23
N LEU A 89 1.02 -0.23 9.50
CA LEU A 89 0.93 1.11 8.91
C LEU A 89 0.35 2.17 9.85
N THR A 90 -0.22 1.78 10.99
CA THR A 90 -0.72 2.72 12.00
C THR A 90 0.29 3.07 13.09
N GLN A 91 1.55 2.62 12.96
CA GLN A 91 2.62 2.87 13.92
C GLN A 91 3.69 3.82 13.33
N PRO A 92 3.58 5.15 13.54
CA PRO A 92 4.52 6.12 12.95
C PRO A 92 5.97 5.87 13.33
N GLU A 93 6.23 5.47 14.58
CA GLU A 93 7.58 5.22 15.10
C GLU A 93 8.23 4.01 14.41
N LEU A 94 7.45 2.95 14.17
CA LEU A 94 7.92 1.76 13.46
C LEU A 94 8.23 2.09 11.99
N LEU A 95 7.37 2.86 11.33
CA LEU A 95 7.59 3.29 9.95
C LEU A 95 8.80 4.23 9.84
N ALA A 96 8.96 5.15 10.77
CA ALA A 96 10.13 6.03 10.83
C ALA A 96 11.43 5.23 11.00
N ALA A 97 11.44 4.16 11.80
CA ALA A 97 12.58 3.25 11.93
C ALA A 97 12.92 2.54 10.60
N ALA A 98 11.94 2.37 9.73
CA ALA A 98 12.13 1.84 8.37
C ALA A 98 12.47 2.93 7.32
N GLY A 99 12.56 4.21 7.72
CA GLY A 99 12.74 5.33 6.81
C GLY A 99 11.49 5.68 5.99
N LEU A 100 10.32 5.25 6.45
CA LEU A 100 9.02 5.46 5.78
C LEU A 100 8.19 6.50 6.52
N THR A 101 7.31 7.17 5.77
CA THR A 101 6.33 8.11 6.31
C THR A 101 4.96 7.44 6.38
N PRO A 102 4.21 7.57 7.48
CA PRO A 102 2.86 7.00 7.58
C PRO A 102 1.91 7.51 6.50
N PRO A 103 0.86 6.74 6.15
CA PRO A 103 -0.23 7.25 5.30
C PRO A 103 -0.81 8.55 5.84
N MET A 104 -1.22 9.46 4.96
CA MET A 104 -1.75 10.78 5.35
C MET A 104 -2.90 10.69 6.36
N PRO A 105 -3.88 9.78 6.25
CA PRO A 105 -4.92 9.65 7.27
C PRO A 105 -4.40 9.28 8.66
N VAL A 106 -3.32 8.48 8.72
CA VAL A 106 -2.65 8.12 9.98
C VAL A 106 -1.96 9.34 10.58
N GLN A 107 -1.26 10.15 9.77
CA GLN A 107 -0.64 11.38 10.23
C GLN A 107 -1.69 12.32 10.80
N MET A 108 -2.78 12.55 10.06
CA MET A 108 -3.89 13.42 10.52
C MET A 108 -4.52 12.91 11.82
N TYR A 109 -4.65 11.59 12.00
CA TYR A 109 -5.14 11.02 13.25
C TYR A 109 -4.26 11.45 14.44
N TYR A 110 -2.95 11.37 14.32
CA TYR A 110 -2.04 11.75 15.40
C TYR A 110 -2.03 13.27 15.64
N ASP A 111 -2.13 14.07 14.59
CA ASP A 111 -2.22 15.53 14.70
C ASP A 111 -3.53 15.95 15.41
N LEU A 112 -4.66 15.36 15.03
CA LEU A 112 -5.95 15.58 15.69
C LEU A 112 -5.92 15.16 17.16
N LYS A 113 -5.31 14.03 17.45
CA LYS A 113 -5.13 13.55 18.82
C LYS A 113 -4.31 14.53 19.67
N GLN A 114 -3.25 15.12 19.12
CA GLN A 114 -2.47 16.15 19.79
C GLN A 114 -3.28 17.44 20.01
N ALA A 115 -4.19 17.76 19.09
CA ALA A 115 -5.13 18.89 19.21
C ALA A 115 -6.31 18.61 20.17
N GLY A 116 -6.36 17.43 20.81
CA GLY A 116 -7.42 17.07 21.76
C GLY A 116 -8.67 16.46 21.11
N ILE A 117 -8.64 16.20 19.79
CA ILE A 117 -9.73 15.53 19.06
C ILE A 117 -9.47 14.03 19.07
N VAL A 118 -10.37 13.26 19.68
CA VAL A 118 -10.21 11.80 19.81
C VAL A 118 -11.13 11.10 18.82
N LEU A 119 -10.53 10.37 17.88
CA LEU A 119 -11.23 9.45 16.99
C LEU A 119 -11.24 8.05 17.61
N ALA A 120 -12.26 7.25 17.31
CA ALA A 120 -12.42 5.92 17.90
C ALA A 120 -11.34 4.94 17.46
N ARG A 121 -10.85 5.06 16.21
CA ARG A 121 -9.75 4.24 15.68
C ARG A 121 -8.84 5.04 14.76
N CYS A 122 -7.61 4.56 14.58
CA CYS A 122 -6.68 5.13 13.61
C CYS A 122 -7.08 4.72 12.18
N PRO A 123 -7.39 5.67 11.28
CA PRO A 123 -7.79 5.39 9.90
C PRO A 123 -6.58 5.09 9.02
N LEU A 124 -6.73 4.17 8.06
CA LEU A 124 -5.72 3.91 7.03
C LEU A 124 -6.03 4.63 5.72
N THR A 125 -7.30 4.89 5.44
CA THR A 125 -7.75 5.54 4.20
C THR A 125 -8.47 6.85 4.49
N LEU A 126 -8.62 7.68 3.46
CA LEU A 126 -9.37 8.94 3.55
C LEU A 126 -10.86 8.70 3.87
N GLU A 127 -11.42 7.63 3.33
CA GLU A 127 -12.79 7.22 3.57
C GLU A 127 -12.99 6.88 5.05
N GLU A 128 -12.09 6.06 5.62
CA GLU A 128 -12.11 5.74 7.06
C GLU A 128 -11.98 6.99 7.93
N LEU A 129 -11.09 7.93 7.54
CA LEU A 129 -10.91 9.19 8.27
C LEU A 129 -12.18 10.04 8.24
N ALA A 130 -12.83 10.16 7.08
CA ALA A 130 -14.09 10.89 6.95
C ALA A 130 -15.21 10.26 7.79
N GLU A 131 -15.32 8.93 7.81
CA GLU A 131 -16.28 8.22 8.65
C GLU A 131 -16.06 8.48 10.15
N GLU A 132 -14.79 8.42 10.60
CA GLU A 132 -14.45 8.66 12.01
C GLU A 132 -14.73 10.11 12.42
N LEU A 133 -14.46 11.09 11.56
CA LEU A 133 -14.76 12.50 11.80
C LEU A 133 -16.28 12.76 11.87
N CYS A 134 -17.08 12.11 11.03
CA CYS A 134 -18.53 12.23 11.08
C CYS A 134 -19.13 11.60 12.35
N ARG A 135 -18.50 10.56 12.92
CA ARG A 135 -18.95 9.92 14.15
C ARG A 135 -18.55 10.68 15.41
N SER A 136 -17.53 11.52 15.33
CA SER A 136 -16.99 12.27 16.48
C SER A 136 -17.72 13.60 16.73
N GLN A 137 -18.70 13.96 15.91
CA GLN A 137 -19.61 15.10 16.09
C GLN A 137 -20.86 14.69 16.88
#